data_b8961b22eb9d8584fd4c972f5ca1cc28
#
_entry.id   b8961b22eb9d8584fd4c972f5ca1cc28
#
_cell.length_a   1.000
_cell.length_b   1.000
_cell.length_c   1.000
_cell.angle_alpha   90.00
_cell.angle_beta   90.00
_cell.angle_gamma   90.00
#
_symmetry.space_group_name_H-M   'P 1'
#
loop_
_entity.id
_entity.type
_entity.pdbx_description
1 polymer ?
#
loop_
_entity_poly.entity_id
_entity_poly.type
_entity_poly.pdbx_seq_one_letter_code
_entity_poly.pdbx_strand_id
1 'polypeptide(L)'
;MXAGVLLSLCLVPVHGLVDHPALVAPEVVVWLVLLRVAPRWAVPAAFAAAVVAVGIWFGRHGGPDRPLLPRVALTAPTLNWASMLSLAVPLYVVTMASQNVPGVAVLSSYGYAVPWREAMTVTGVGTVLGAFAGGHAINLAAITAALAASPDAHPDPRRRWVVAHLAAWTFLALALLSTLLVTVAAAAPTGVTTALAGLALVGTLASALTSALADPAERQAAVVTFVVAASGVTLARVGAAFWALAAGLLVRAALRRGPXPAGAPAQR
;
A
#
# COMPACT_ATOMS: atom_id res chain seq x y z
N MET A 1 4.82 9.49 -4.71
CA MET A 1 4.89 9.04 -3.31
C MET A 1 4.62 7.53 -3.12
N UNK A 2 3.71 6.86 -3.56
CA UNK A 2 3.44 5.62 -3.49
C UNK A 2 4.42 4.85 -3.88
N ALA A 3 4.87 5.03 -5.01
CA ALA A 3 5.96 4.23 -5.56
C ALA A 3 7.21 4.23 -4.67
N GLY A 4 7.55 5.36 -4.09
CA GLY A 4 8.73 5.45 -3.21
C GLY A 4 8.61 4.58 -1.97
N VAL A 5 7.45 4.58 -1.35
CA VAL A 5 7.18 3.71 -0.17
C VAL A 5 7.20 2.23 -0.59
N LEU A 6 6.62 1.90 -1.75
CA LEU A 6 6.56 0.52 -2.24
C LEU A 6 7.95 -0.01 -2.61
N LEU A 7 8.87 0.86 -3.03
CA LEU A 7 10.20 0.43 -3.45
C LEU A 7 10.93 -0.33 -2.33
N SER A 8 10.88 0.18 -1.11
CA SER A 8 11.56 -0.48 0.03
C SER A 8 11.06 -1.90 0.25
N LEU A 9 9.77 -2.13 0.08
CA LEU A 9 9.16 -3.47 0.21
C LEU A 9 9.53 -4.37 -0.98
N CYS A 10 9.58 -3.80 -2.19
CA CYS A 10 9.93 -4.56 -3.39
C CYS A 10 11.41 -4.95 -3.46
N LEU A 11 12.27 -4.33 -2.65
CA LEU A 11 13.69 -4.71 -2.55
C LEU A 11 13.89 -5.93 -1.64
N VAL A 12 12.95 -6.23 -0.74
CA VAL A 12 13.08 -7.32 0.23
C VAL A 12 13.30 -8.70 -0.43
N PRO A 13 12.56 -9.08 -1.50
CA PRO A 13 12.82 -10.37 -2.17
C PRO A 13 14.25 -10.51 -2.66
N VAL A 14 14.86 -9.40 -3.12
CA VAL A 14 16.24 -9.42 -3.62
C VAL A 14 17.21 -9.71 -2.47
N HIS A 15 17.04 -9.04 -1.34
CA HIS A 15 17.85 -9.29 -0.14
C HIS A 15 17.60 -10.71 0.39
N GLY A 16 16.32 -11.12 0.43
CA GLY A 16 15.96 -12.47 0.89
C GLY A 16 16.60 -13.59 0.06
N LEU A 17 16.74 -13.37 -1.25
CA LEU A 17 17.42 -14.34 -2.12
C LEU A 17 18.90 -14.49 -1.77
N VAL A 18 19.54 -13.41 -1.30
CA VAL A 18 20.94 -13.45 -0.89
C VAL A 18 21.08 -14.09 0.49
N ASP A 19 20.23 -13.70 1.43
CA ASP A 19 20.33 -14.10 2.85
C ASP A 19 19.85 -15.53 3.08
N HIS A 20 18.73 -15.92 2.44
CA HIS A 20 18.08 -17.22 2.64
C HIS A 20 17.63 -17.84 1.31
N PRO A 21 18.58 -18.14 0.40
CA PRO A 21 18.23 -18.57 -0.96
C PRO A 21 17.36 -19.82 -1.02
N ALA A 22 17.62 -20.80 -0.15
CA ALA A 22 16.87 -22.06 -0.16
C ALA A 22 15.38 -21.89 0.19
N LEU A 23 15.04 -20.82 0.94
CA LEU A 23 13.67 -20.56 1.36
C LEU A 23 12.96 -19.58 0.43
N VAL A 24 13.66 -18.56 -0.04
CA VAL A 24 13.07 -17.48 -0.86
C VAL A 24 13.06 -17.85 -2.36
N ALA A 25 14.07 -18.58 -2.85
CA ALA A 25 14.14 -18.91 -4.27
C ALA A 25 12.91 -19.67 -4.78
N PRO A 26 12.36 -20.67 -4.06
CA PRO A 26 11.16 -21.37 -4.55
C PRO A 26 9.98 -20.41 -4.81
N GLU A 27 9.71 -19.47 -3.91
CA GLU A 27 8.59 -18.53 -4.09
C GLU A 27 8.85 -17.56 -5.25
N VAL A 28 10.11 -17.12 -5.44
CA VAL A 28 10.48 -16.23 -6.55
C VAL A 28 10.36 -16.98 -7.88
N VAL A 29 10.84 -18.23 -7.95
CA VAL A 29 10.78 -19.06 -9.17
C VAL A 29 9.31 -19.34 -9.54
N VAL A 30 8.49 -19.74 -8.57
CA VAL A 30 7.06 -19.98 -8.80
C VAL A 30 6.39 -18.71 -9.33
N TRP A 31 6.68 -17.57 -8.70
CA TRP A 31 6.13 -16.29 -9.10
C TRP A 31 6.53 -15.92 -10.53
N LEU A 32 7.82 -16.04 -10.88
CA LEU A 32 8.35 -15.72 -12.22
C LEU A 32 7.73 -16.61 -13.30
N VAL A 33 7.70 -17.91 -13.05
CA VAL A 33 7.12 -18.87 -14.01
C VAL A 33 5.64 -18.55 -14.26
N LEU A 34 4.91 -18.28 -13.19
CA LEU A 34 3.47 -18.02 -13.30
C LEU A 34 3.16 -16.64 -13.87
N LEU A 35 4.05 -15.67 -13.72
CA LEU A 35 3.88 -14.40 -14.44
C LEU A 35 3.80 -14.61 -15.95
N ARG A 36 4.51 -15.64 -16.46
CA ARG A 36 4.53 -15.96 -17.91
C ARG A 36 3.35 -16.84 -18.33
N VAL A 37 3.01 -17.83 -17.51
CA VAL A 37 2.05 -18.89 -17.89
C VAL A 37 0.63 -18.58 -17.42
N ALA A 38 0.49 -18.04 -16.19
CA ALA A 38 -0.81 -17.80 -15.55
C ALA A 38 -0.71 -16.62 -14.57
N PRO A 39 -0.60 -15.38 -15.07
CA PRO A 39 -0.30 -14.21 -14.22
C PRO A 39 -1.22 -14.03 -13.02
N ARG A 40 -2.49 -14.40 -13.15
CA ARG A 40 -3.48 -14.31 -12.06
C ARG A 40 -3.10 -15.16 -10.85
N TRP A 41 -2.37 -16.26 -11.09
CA TRP A 41 -1.99 -17.22 -10.06
C TRP A 41 -0.57 -16.98 -9.51
N ALA A 42 0.18 -16.02 -10.05
CA ALA A 42 1.58 -15.80 -9.66
C ALA A 42 1.71 -15.50 -8.15
N VAL A 43 0.92 -14.58 -7.62
CA VAL A 43 0.99 -14.21 -6.19
C VAL A 43 0.36 -15.29 -5.30
N PRO A 44 -0.84 -15.84 -5.60
CA PRO A 44 -1.38 -16.96 -4.79
C PRO A 44 -0.47 -18.17 -4.72
N ALA A 45 0.17 -18.54 -5.82
CA ALA A 45 1.07 -19.71 -5.84
C ALA A 45 2.40 -19.40 -5.12
N ALA A 46 2.94 -18.19 -5.24
CA ALA A 46 4.10 -17.78 -4.44
C ALA A 46 3.77 -17.84 -2.94
N PHE A 47 2.57 -17.40 -2.56
CA PHE A 47 2.10 -17.52 -1.18
C PHE A 47 2.04 -18.99 -0.74
N ALA A 48 1.51 -19.88 -1.56
CA ALA A 48 1.47 -21.30 -1.26
C ALA A 48 2.90 -21.87 -1.10
N ALA A 49 3.83 -21.48 -1.98
CA ALA A 49 5.24 -21.88 -1.89
C ALA A 49 5.89 -21.39 -0.58
N ALA A 50 5.62 -20.14 -0.19
CA ALA A 50 6.13 -19.59 1.06
C ALA A 50 5.56 -20.35 2.28
N VAL A 51 4.26 -20.65 2.27
CA VAL A 51 3.61 -21.44 3.34
C VAL A 51 4.26 -22.82 3.47
N VAL A 52 4.51 -23.48 2.34
CA VAL A 52 5.18 -24.80 2.33
C VAL A 52 6.61 -24.67 2.86
N ALA A 53 7.37 -23.65 2.41
CA ALA A 53 8.76 -23.44 2.87
C ALA A 53 8.81 -23.20 4.38
N VAL A 54 7.92 -22.34 4.90
CA VAL A 54 7.83 -22.04 6.35
C VAL A 54 7.39 -23.30 7.12
N GLY A 55 6.44 -24.06 6.57
CA GLY A 55 5.99 -25.33 7.17
C GLY A 55 7.11 -26.36 7.29
N ILE A 56 7.90 -26.51 6.23
CA ILE A 56 9.08 -27.42 6.26
C ILE A 56 10.09 -26.91 7.30
N TRP A 57 10.30 -25.60 7.33
CA TRP A 57 11.25 -25.01 8.30
C TRP A 57 10.81 -25.30 9.75
N PHE A 58 9.50 -25.10 10.04
CA PHE A 58 8.96 -25.40 11.38
C PHE A 58 9.05 -26.89 11.72
N GLY A 59 8.85 -27.77 10.73
CA GLY A 59 8.99 -29.21 10.93
C GLY A 59 10.39 -29.62 11.36
N ARG A 60 11.41 -28.84 10.98
CA ARG A 60 12.82 -29.09 11.30
C ARG A 60 13.31 -28.39 12.57
N HIS A 61 12.73 -27.22 12.87
CA HIS A 61 13.24 -26.34 13.94
C HIS A 61 12.26 -26.15 15.09
N GLY A 62 11.05 -26.72 14.98
CA GLY A 62 9.98 -26.52 15.95
C GLY A 62 9.09 -25.32 15.56
N GLY A 63 7.82 -25.41 15.90
CA GLY A 63 6.84 -24.37 15.63
C GLY A 63 6.91 -23.22 16.62
N PRO A 64 6.12 -22.16 16.41
CA PRO A 64 6.12 -21.01 17.32
C PRO A 64 5.52 -21.33 18.70
N ASP A 65 6.17 -20.87 19.75
CA ASP A 65 5.76 -21.06 21.15
C ASP A 65 4.88 -19.92 21.67
N ARG A 66 4.16 -19.25 20.78
CA ARG A 66 3.33 -18.08 21.12
C ARG A 66 1.85 -18.36 20.87
N PRO A 67 0.96 -17.62 21.54
CA PRO A 67 -0.47 -17.79 21.31
C PRO A 67 -0.85 -17.64 19.84
N LEU A 68 -1.78 -18.45 19.38
CA LEU A 68 -2.25 -18.43 17.99
C LEU A 68 -3.62 -17.72 17.84
N LEU A 69 -4.29 -17.47 18.99
CA LEU A 69 -5.61 -16.84 18.98
C LEU A 69 -5.49 -15.34 19.32
N PRO A 70 -6.26 -14.50 18.62
CA PRO A 70 -6.23 -13.06 18.91
C PRO A 70 -6.82 -12.75 20.28
N ARG A 71 -6.26 -11.74 20.94
CA ARG A 71 -6.77 -11.21 22.20
C ARG A 71 -7.29 -9.80 21.95
N VAL A 72 -8.51 -9.56 22.38
CA VAL A 72 -9.08 -8.23 22.33
C VAL A 72 -8.49 -7.40 23.48
N ALA A 73 -7.81 -6.34 23.15
CA ALA A 73 -7.25 -5.39 24.10
C ALA A 73 -7.80 -4.02 23.79
N LEU A 74 -8.56 -3.48 24.74
CA LEU A 74 -9.13 -2.14 24.61
C LEU A 74 -8.23 -1.14 25.33
N THR A 75 -7.93 -0.05 24.66
CA THR A 75 -7.05 1.02 25.16
C THR A 75 -7.84 2.34 25.14
N ALA A 76 -7.91 2.99 26.30
CA ALA A 76 -8.52 4.30 26.37
C ALA A 76 -7.65 5.33 25.66
N PRO A 77 -8.19 6.10 24.72
CA PRO A 77 -7.42 7.15 24.05
C PRO A 77 -6.98 8.23 25.05
N THR A 78 -5.75 8.70 24.92
CA THR A 78 -5.24 9.81 25.68
C THR A 78 -4.94 10.99 24.75
N LEU A 79 -5.35 12.18 25.14
CA LEU A 79 -5.10 13.37 24.34
C LEU A 79 -3.66 13.84 24.57
N ASN A 80 -2.89 13.90 23.50
CA ASN A 80 -1.52 14.39 23.53
C ASN A 80 -1.28 15.31 22.33
N TRP A 81 -1.08 16.59 22.60
CA TRP A 81 -0.93 17.59 21.56
C TRP A 81 0.29 17.38 20.68
N ALA A 82 1.39 16.90 21.25
CA ALA A 82 2.59 16.61 20.47
C ALA A 82 2.32 15.50 19.44
N SER A 83 1.63 14.43 19.85
CA SER A 83 1.23 13.33 18.94
C SER A 83 0.22 13.79 17.90
N MET A 84 -0.70 14.68 18.28
CA MET A 84 -1.68 15.20 17.32
C MET A 84 -0.99 16.00 16.22
N LEU A 85 -0.05 16.85 16.56
CA LEU A 85 0.63 17.70 15.59
C LEU A 85 1.69 16.94 14.78
N SER A 86 2.42 16.02 15.40
CA SER A 86 3.51 15.30 14.74
C SER A 86 3.07 14.03 14.01
N LEU A 87 1.92 13.47 14.36
CA LEU A 87 1.44 12.22 13.77
C LEU A 87 0.06 12.37 13.11
N ALA A 88 -0.97 12.82 13.85
CA ALA A 88 -2.33 12.80 13.32
C ALA A 88 -2.50 13.74 12.13
N VAL A 89 -1.97 14.98 12.21
CA VAL A 89 -2.08 15.95 11.12
C VAL A 89 -1.31 15.47 9.88
N PRO A 90 -0.01 15.09 9.98
CA PRO A 90 0.69 14.57 8.80
C PRO A 90 0.03 13.30 8.23
N LEU A 91 -0.41 12.39 9.07
CA LEU A 91 -1.08 11.17 8.61
C LEU A 91 -2.38 11.49 7.86
N TYR A 92 -3.17 12.44 8.37
CA TYR A 92 -4.41 12.88 7.71
C TYR A 92 -4.09 13.46 6.33
N VAL A 93 -3.10 14.37 6.24
CA VAL A 93 -2.72 15.01 4.96
C VAL A 93 -2.25 13.96 3.95
N VAL A 94 -1.36 13.06 4.39
CA VAL A 94 -0.83 11.99 3.52
C VAL A 94 -1.95 11.06 3.07
N THR A 95 -2.84 10.66 3.98
CA THR A 95 -3.95 9.74 3.66
C THR A 95 -4.92 10.38 2.67
N MET A 96 -5.27 11.65 2.87
CA MET A 96 -6.13 12.37 1.92
C MET A 96 -5.48 12.45 0.54
N ALA A 97 -4.20 12.87 0.47
CA ALA A 97 -3.50 13.07 -0.79
C ALA A 97 -3.16 11.77 -1.52
N SER A 98 -2.90 10.68 -0.79
CA SER A 98 -2.40 9.43 -1.40
C SER A 98 -3.45 8.35 -1.54
N GLN A 99 -4.54 8.41 -0.79
CA GLN A 99 -5.55 7.35 -0.77
C GLN A 99 -6.95 7.88 -1.06
N ASN A 100 -7.47 8.79 -0.25
CA ASN A 100 -8.87 9.18 -0.37
C ASN A 100 -9.17 9.90 -1.69
N VAL A 101 -8.43 10.97 -2.00
CA VAL A 101 -8.65 11.73 -3.24
C VAL A 101 -8.33 10.87 -4.48
N PRO A 102 -7.17 10.20 -4.55
CA PRO A 102 -6.89 9.32 -5.70
C PRO A 102 -7.85 8.13 -5.78
N GLY A 103 -8.33 7.58 -4.66
CA GLY A 103 -9.32 6.49 -4.66
C GLY A 103 -10.61 6.91 -5.35
N VAL A 104 -11.10 8.12 -5.05
CA VAL A 104 -12.27 8.68 -5.73
C VAL A 104 -11.99 8.85 -7.24
N ALA A 105 -10.81 9.39 -7.59
CA ALA A 105 -10.43 9.59 -8.99
C ALA A 105 -10.39 8.26 -9.77
N VAL A 106 -9.84 7.21 -9.15
CA VAL A 106 -9.80 5.87 -9.75
C VAL A 106 -11.21 5.34 -9.99
N LEU A 107 -12.09 5.40 -8.98
CA LEU A 107 -13.47 4.93 -9.13
C LEU A 107 -14.20 5.71 -10.22
N SER A 108 -14.01 7.04 -10.24
CA SER A 108 -14.62 7.91 -11.25
C SER A 108 -14.14 7.56 -12.66
N SER A 109 -12.87 7.16 -12.84
CA SER A 109 -12.35 6.75 -14.15
C SER A 109 -12.99 5.47 -14.67
N TYR A 110 -13.59 4.67 -13.78
CA TYR A 110 -14.37 3.48 -14.15
C TYR A 110 -15.88 3.78 -14.23
N GLY A 111 -16.28 5.05 -14.13
CA GLY A 111 -17.67 5.47 -14.28
C GLY A 111 -18.51 5.43 -13.00
N TYR A 112 -17.89 5.28 -11.83
CA TYR A 112 -18.62 5.24 -10.57
C TYR A 112 -18.67 6.63 -9.93
N ALA A 113 -19.88 7.06 -9.55
CA ALA A 113 -20.07 8.26 -8.71
C ALA A 113 -19.84 7.87 -7.25
N VAL A 114 -18.80 8.45 -6.65
CA VAL A 114 -18.45 8.12 -5.26
C VAL A 114 -19.26 9.01 -4.30
N PRO A 115 -20.04 8.43 -3.39
CA PRO A 115 -20.77 9.23 -2.38
C PRO A 115 -19.76 9.67 -1.29
N TRP A 116 -19.11 10.81 -1.54
CA TRP A 116 -17.98 11.29 -0.73
C TRP A 116 -18.32 11.41 0.76
N ARG A 117 -19.47 12.02 1.07
CA ARG A 117 -19.85 12.22 2.48
C ARG A 117 -20.01 10.91 3.23
N GLU A 118 -20.75 9.97 2.63
CA GLU A 118 -21.01 8.66 3.22
C GLU A 118 -19.70 7.87 3.39
N ALA A 119 -18.86 7.89 2.38
CA ALA A 119 -17.57 7.21 2.42
C ALA A 119 -16.70 7.77 3.54
N MET A 120 -16.60 9.10 3.66
CA MET A 120 -15.80 9.74 4.71
C MET A 120 -16.43 9.52 6.10
N THR A 121 -17.75 9.48 6.20
CA THR A 121 -18.42 9.19 7.47
C THR A 121 -18.11 7.76 7.93
N VAL A 122 -18.27 6.79 7.04
CA VAL A 122 -18.02 5.37 7.37
C VAL A 122 -16.56 5.16 7.78
N THR A 123 -15.60 5.68 6.98
CA THR A 123 -14.18 5.51 7.28
C THR A 123 -13.77 6.27 8.54
N GLY A 124 -14.34 7.47 8.75
CA GLY A 124 -14.06 8.27 9.94
C GLY A 124 -14.60 7.64 11.22
N VAL A 125 -15.86 7.21 11.21
CA VAL A 125 -16.46 6.52 12.36
C VAL A 125 -15.71 5.22 12.64
N GLY A 126 -15.41 4.45 11.58
CA GLY A 126 -14.64 3.21 11.71
C GLY A 126 -13.24 3.46 12.31
N THR A 127 -12.59 4.55 11.91
CA THR A 127 -11.28 4.94 12.47
C THR A 127 -11.39 5.24 13.96
N VAL A 128 -12.40 6.03 14.36
CA VAL A 128 -12.60 6.40 15.77
C VAL A 128 -12.88 5.15 16.60
N LEU A 129 -13.81 4.30 16.16
CA LEU A 129 -14.14 3.07 16.89
C LEU A 129 -12.97 2.09 16.93
N GLY A 130 -12.26 1.94 15.81
CA GLY A 130 -11.10 1.06 15.74
C GLY A 130 -9.94 1.51 16.64
N ALA A 131 -9.81 2.82 16.88
CA ALA A 131 -8.75 3.36 17.72
C ALA A 131 -8.80 2.80 19.15
N PHE A 132 -9.98 2.52 19.69
CA PHE A 132 -10.13 1.91 21.02
C PHE A 132 -9.52 0.51 21.09
N ALA A 133 -9.46 -0.18 19.96
CA ALA A 133 -8.83 -1.51 19.87
C ALA A 133 -7.42 -1.46 19.23
N GLY A 134 -6.81 -0.27 19.17
CA GLY A 134 -5.49 -0.09 18.58
C GLY A 134 -5.47 -0.17 17.06
N GLY A 135 -6.63 -0.01 16.40
CA GLY A 135 -6.75 -0.08 14.96
C GLY A 135 -6.13 1.13 14.26
N HIS A 136 -5.64 0.89 13.05
CA HIS A 136 -5.14 1.95 12.17
C HIS A 136 -6.28 2.74 11.54
N ALA A 137 -5.95 3.93 11.04
CA ALA A 137 -6.90 4.76 10.31
C ALA A 137 -7.43 4.01 9.09
N ILE A 138 -8.74 4.11 8.87
CA ILE A 138 -9.44 3.52 7.73
C ILE A 138 -9.57 4.60 6.65
N ASN A 139 -9.34 4.23 5.40
CA ASN A 139 -9.39 5.16 4.27
C ASN A 139 -9.85 4.43 3.00
N LEU A 140 -10.14 5.21 1.97
CA LEU A 140 -10.39 4.65 0.64
C LEU A 140 -9.07 4.13 0.08
N ALA A 141 -9.17 3.19 -0.86
CA ALA A 141 -8.00 2.63 -1.53
C ALA A 141 -7.78 3.32 -2.87
N ALA A 142 -6.55 3.70 -3.16
CA ALA A 142 -6.21 4.24 -4.49
C ALA A 142 -5.87 3.11 -5.45
N ILE A 143 -4.98 2.22 -5.06
CA ILE A 143 -4.43 1.18 -5.95
C ILE A 143 -5.37 -0.02 -6.04
N THR A 144 -5.78 -0.57 -4.89
CA THR A 144 -6.64 -1.76 -4.86
C THR A 144 -8.06 -1.46 -5.34
N ALA A 145 -8.48 -0.19 -5.30
CA ALA A 145 -9.77 0.21 -5.90
C ALA A 145 -9.81 -0.13 -7.40
N ALA A 146 -8.69 0.09 -8.11
CA ALA A 146 -8.61 -0.24 -9.54
C ALA A 146 -8.84 -1.74 -9.79
N LEU A 147 -8.30 -2.60 -8.93
CA LEU A 147 -8.48 -4.06 -9.06
C LEU A 147 -9.95 -4.45 -8.95
N ALA A 148 -10.66 -3.87 -7.96
CA ALA A 148 -12.08 -4.18 -7.73
C ALA A 148 -13.01 -3.54 -8.77
N ALA A 149 -12.62 -2.37 -9.31
CA ALA A 149 -13.44 -1.60 -10.24
C ALA A 149 -13.20 -1.95 -11.71
N SER A 150 -12.15 -2.71 -12.03
CA SER A 150 -11.75 -3.00 -13.41
C SER A 150 -12.64 -4.06 -14.07
N PRO A 151 -12.63 -4.14 -15.40
CA PRO A 151 -13.28 -5.26 -16.12
C PRO A 151 -12.72 -6.64 -15.76
N ASP A 152 -11.49 -6.71 -15.25
CA ASP A 152 -10.89 -7.98 -14.80
C ASP A 152 -11.63 -8.57 -13.59
N ALA A 153 -12.21 -7.71 -12.75
CA ALA A 153 -13.01 -8.14 -11.60
C ALA A 153 -14.33 -8.76 -12.06
N HIS A 154 -15.03 -8.07 -12.98
CA HIS A 154 -16.25 -8.58 -13.60
C HIS A 154 -16.56 -7.77 -14.86
N PRO A 155 -16.94 -8.41 -15.98
CA PRO A 155 -17.29 -7.68 -17.21
C PRO A 155 -18.41 -6.66 -17.01
N ASP A 156 -19.47 -7.03 -16.25
CA ASP A 156 -20.59 -6.14 -15.95
C ASP A 156 -20.20 -5.19 -14.79
N PRO A 157 -20.13 -3.86 -15.04
CA PRO A 157 -19.81 -2.90 -13.97
C PRO A 157 -20.77 -2.95 -12.78
N ARG A 158 -22.03 -3.33 -13.02
CA ARG A 158 -23.05 -3.37 -11.97
C ARG A 158 -22.83 -4.50 -10.97
N ARG A 159 -21.98 -5.48 -11.30
CA ARG A 159 -21.71 -6.63 -10.44
C ARG A 159 -20.36 -6.55 -9.73
N ARG A 160 -19.53 -5.54 -10.00
CA ARG A 160 -18.18 -5.42 -9.43
C ARG A 160 -18.20 -5.19 -7.92
N TRP A 161 -19.31 -4.68 -7.37
CA TRP A 161 -19.47 -4.54 -5.92
C TRP A 161 -19.29 -5.87 -5.17
N VAL A 162 -19.57 -7.01 -5.83
CA VAL A 162 -19.42 -8.34 -5.24
C VAL A 162 -17.96 -8.57 -4.83
N VAL A 163 -17.00 -8.07 -5.60
CA VAL A 163 -15.57 -8.20 -5.27
C VAL A 163 -15.26 -7.47 -3.95
N ALA A 164 -15.77 -6.24 -3.80
CA ALA A 164 -15.59 -5.48 -2.55
C ALA A 164 -16.25 -6.18 -1.36
N HIS A 165 -17.44 -6.77 -1.59
CA HIS A 165 -18.16 -7.51 -0.56
C HIS A 165 -17.38 -8.76 -0.11
N LEU A 166 -16.86 -9.53 -1.07
CA LEU A 166 -16.03 -10.71 -0.78
C LEU A 166 -14.72 -10.31 -0.07
N ALA A 167 -14.12 -9.19 -0.49
CA ALA A 167 -12.93 -8.66 0.18
C ALA A 167 -13.22 -8.34 1.65
N ALA A 168 -14.39 -7.77 1.95
CA ALA A 168 -14.79 -7.49 3.34
C ALA A 168 -14.84 -8.77 4.18
N TRP A 169 -15.47 -9.84 3.67
CA TRP A 169 -15.50 -11.12 4.37
C TRP A 169 -14.09 -11.72 4.54
N THR A 170 -13.24 -11.57 3.52
CA THR A 170 -11.85 -12.01 3.61
C THR A 170 -11.09 -11.26 4.71
N PHE A 171 -11.29 -9.94 4.81
CA PHE A 171 -10.68 -9.15 5.88
C PHE A 171 -11.16 -9.59 7.27
N LEU A 172 -12.45 -9.93 7.42
CA LEU A 172 -12.97 -10.45 8.70
C LEU A 172 -12.31 -11.80 9.05
N ALA A 173 -12.18 -12.69 8.08
CA ALA A 173 -11.49 -13.97 8.28
C ALA A 173 -10.02 -13.75 8.67
N LEU A 174 -9.33 -12.82 7.98
CA LEU A 174 -7.94 -12.49 8.28
C LEU A 174 -7.81 -11.85 9.68
N ALA A 175 -8.80 -11.07 10.11
CA ALA A 175 -8.79 -10.50 11.46
C ALA A 175 -8.83 -11.60 12.53
N LEU A 176 -9.66 -12.63 12.32
CA LEU A 176 -9.71 -13.78 13.24
C LEU A 176 -8.39 -14.58 13.22
N LEU A 177 -7.72 -14.62 12.08
CA LEU A 177 -6.44 -15.34 11.92
C LEU A 177 -5.23 -14.44 12.18
N SER A 178 -5.43 -13.18 12.58
CA SER A 178 -4.35 -12.18 12.62
C SER A 178 -3.20 -12.61 13.53
N THR A 179 -3.49 -13.11 14.74
CA THR A 179 -2.44 -13.54 15.67
C THR A 179 -1.68 -14.74 15.11
N LEU A 180 -2.39 -15.72 14.53
CA LEU A 180 -1.74 -16.84 13.86
C LEU A 180 -0.79 -16.35 12.77
N LEU A 181 -1.26 -15.48 11.89
CA LEU A 181 -0.47 -14.96 10.77
C LEU A 181 0.77 -14.21 11.28
N VAL A 182 0.58 -13.33 12.27
CA VAL A 182 1.69 -12.54 12.84
C VAL A 182 2.68 -13.46 13.56
N THR A 183 2.19 -14.42 14.34
CA THR A 183 3.04 -15.36 15.08
C THR A 183 3.87 -16.23 14.13
N VAL A 184 3.23 -16.76 13.08
CA VAL A 184 3.93 -17.55 12.06
C VAL A 184 4.95 -16.67 11.30
N ALA A 185 4.56 -15.47 10.92
CA ALA A 185 5.45 -14.55 10.21
C ALA A 185 6.65 -14.13 11.06
N ALA A 186 6.44 -13.90 12.36
CA ALA A 186 7.50 -13.50 13.27
C ALA A 186 8.46 -14.65 13.62
N ALA A 187 7.95 -15.89 13.61
CA ALA A 187 8.76 -17.08 13.88
C ALA A 187 9.44 -17.63 12.62
N ALA A 188 8.95 -17.26 11.45
CA ALA A 188 9.54 -17.68 10.16
C ALA A 188 10.92 -17.05 9.97
N PRO A 189 11.80 -17.70 9.22
CA PRO A 189 13.09 -17.08 8.89
C PRO A 189 12.92 -15.70 8.29
N THR A 190 13.79 -14.78 8.72
CA THR A 190 13.74 -13.40 8.27
C THR A 190 13.82 -13.32 6.74
N GLY A 191 12.95 -12.53 6.17
CA GLY A 191 12.93 -12.30 4.73
C GLY A 191 11.91 -13.11 3.95
N VAL A 192 11.50 -14.30 4.39
CA VAL A 192 10.59 -15.16 3.61
C VAL A 192 9.20 -14.50 3.45
N THR A 193 8.56 -14.18 4.58
CA THR A 193 7.22 -13.58 4.54
C THR A 193 7.22 -12.19 3.92
N THR A 194 8.27 -11.42 4.17
CA THR A 194 8.41 -10.06 3.60
C THR A 194 8.81 -10.11 2.13
N ALA A 195 9.55 -11.14 1.69
CA ALA A 195 9.84 -11.34 0.27
C ALA A 195 8.55 -11.58 -0.51
N LEU A 196 7.67 -12.41 0.00
CA LEU A 196 6.35 -12.63 -0.61
C LEU A 196 5.57 -11.32 -0.76
N ALA A 197 5.54 -10.50 0.30
CA ALA A 197 4.87 -9.20 0.26
C ALA A 197 5.48 -8.30 -0.83
N GLY A 198 6.81 -8.29 -0.94
CA GLY A 198 7.51 -7.54 -1.98
C GLY A 198 7.14 -8.00 -3.38
N LEU A 199 7.13 -9.32 -3.62
CA LEU A 199 6.74 -9.88 -4.92
C LEU A 199 5.31 -9.48 -5.32
N ALA A 200 4.39 -9.52 -4.36
CA ALA A 200 3.00 -9.15 -4.59
C ALA A 200 2.87 -7.67 -4.98
N LEU A 201 3.79 -6.82 -4.54
CA LEU A 201 3.72 -5.38 -4.75
C LEU A 201 4.47 -4.90 -6.01
N VAL A 202 5.23 -5.78 -6.69
CA VAL A 202 6.01 -5.39 -7.89
C VAL A 202 5.10 -4.78 -8.97
N GLY A 203 3.98 -5.42 -9.27
CA GLY A 203 3.02 -4.91 -10.25
C GLY A 203 2.43 -3.56 -9.85
N THR A 204 2.15 -3.41 -8.55
CA THR A 204 1.66 -2.15 -7.98
C THR A 204 2.70 -1.04 -8.10
N LEU A 205 3.97 -1.36 -7.82
CA LEU A 205 5.08 -0.42 -7.97
C LEU A 205 5.20 0.04 -9.43
N ALA A 206 5.15 -0.91 -10.38
CA ALA A 206 5.22 -0.60 -11.81
C ALA A 206 4.08 0.36 -12.22
N SER A 207 2.85 0.07 -11.80
CA SER A 207 1.69 0.91 -12.10
C SER A 207 1.82 2.31 -11.47
N ALA A 208 2.30 2.37 -10.23
CA ALA A 208 2.49 3.64 -9.51
C ALA A 208 3.56 4.50 -10.18
N LEU A 209 4.65 3.89 -10.65
CA LEU A 209 5.71 4.59 -11.39
C LEU A 209 5.19 5.12 -12.73
N THR A 210 4.49 4.28 -13.48
CA THR A 210 3.91 4.67 -14.78
C THR A 210 2.98 5.88 -14.60
N SER A 211 2.10 5.82 -13.61
CA SER A 211 1.16 6.92 -13.33
C SER A 211 1.88 8.19 -12.90
N ALA A 212 2.92 8.06 -12.06
CA ALA A 212 3.67 9.20 -11.55
C ALA A 212 4.44 9.93 -12.64
N LEU A 213 4.87 9.22 -13.69
CA LEU A 213 5.70 9.77 -14.76
C LEU A 213 4.92 10.06 -16.05
N ALA A 214 3.59 9.89 -16.01
CA ALA A 214 2.74 10.04 -17.19
C ALA A 214 2.77 11.47 -17.76
N ASP A 215 2.75 12.48 -16.90
CA ASP A 215 2.77 13.88 -17.32
C ASP A 215 4.22 14.40 -17.39
N PRO A 216 4.73 14.72 -18.58
CA PRO A 216 6.10 15.24 -18.73
C PRO A 216 6.38 16.51 -17.91
N ALA A 217 5.39 17.38 -17.75
CA ALA A 217 5.54 18.65 -17.02
C ALA A 217 5.73 18.44 -15.51
N GLU A 218 5.20 17.33 -14.98
CA GLU A 218 5.21 17.05 -13.54
C GLU A 218 6.30 16.02 -13.16
N ARG A 219 7.04 15.48 -14.14
CA ARG A 219 8.00 14.38 -13.90
C ARG A 219 9.06 14.69 -12.87
N GLN A 220 9.62 15.91 -12.91
CA GLN A 220 10.68 16.28 -11.95
C GLN A 220 10.14 16.29 -10.52
N ALA A 221 8.98 16.90 -10.33
CA ALA A 221 8.32 16.92 -9.02
C ALA A 221 7.99 15.49 -8.55
N ALA A 222 7.52 14.64 -9.47
CA ALA A 222 7.20 13.23 -9.18
C ALA A 222 8.45 12.44 -8.76
N VAL A 223 9.59 12.65 -9.45
CA VAL A 223 10.85 11.98 -9.11
C VAL A 223 11.38 12.45 -7.76
N VAL A 224 11.33 13.74 -7.45
CA VAL A 224 11.74 14.25 -6.12
C VAL A 224 10.85 13.64 -5.05
N THR A 225 9.53 13.63 -5.26
CA THR A 225 8.59 12.98 -4.33
C THR A 225 8.93 11.50 -4.12
N PHE A 226 9.24 10.79 -5.20
CA PHE A 226 9.61 9.38 -5.16
C PHE A 226 10.89 9.15 -4.34
N VAL A 227 11.94 9.92 -4.62
CA VAL A 227 13.24 9.78 -3.95
C VAL A 227 13.12 10.07 -2.45
N VAL A 228 12.42 11.16 -2.09
CA VAL A 228 12.23 11.49 -0.67
C VAL A 228 11.41 10.40 0.03
N ALA A 229 10.36 9.88 -0.60
CA ALA A 229 9.55 8.80 -0.02
C ALA A 229 10.38 7.52 0.16
N ALA A 230 11.21 7.19 -0.83
CA ALA A 230 12.05 5.98 -0.81
C ALA A 230 13.18 6.07 0.22
N SER A 231 13.61 7.28 0.58
CA SER A 231 14.71 7.49 1.53
C SER A 231 14.38 7.00 2.96
N GLY A 232 13.11 6.90 3.30
CA GLY A 232 12.67 6.51 4.65
C GLY A 232 12.99 7.54 5.73
N VAL A 233 13.43 8.74 5.37
CA VAL A 233 13.85 9.77 6.32
C VAL A 233 12.70 10.16 7.25
N THR A 234 13.00 10.27 8.53
CA THR A 234 12.08 10.79 9.54
C THR A 234 12.66 12.12 10.06
N LEU A 235 11.89 13.19 9.92
CA LEU A 235 12.30 14.52 10.39
C LEU A 235 11.19 15.09 11.26
N ALA A 236 11.57 15.61 12.42
CA ALA A 236 10.64 16.15 13.42
C ALA A 236 9.55 15.15 13.83
N ARG A 237 9.91 13.85 13.91
CA ARG A 237 9.03 12.71 14.22
C ARG A 237 7.96 12.46 13.14
N VAL A 238 8.11 13.06 11.96
CA VAL A 238 7.17 12.87 10.84
C VAL A 238 7.89 12.05 9.76
N GLY A 239 7.23 11.02 9.28
CA GLY A 239 7.80 10.06 8.32
C GLY A 239 7.98 10.62 6.91
N ALA A 240 8.78 9.89 6.11
CA ALA A 240 9.20 10.29 4.76
C ALA A 240 8.04 10.60 3.82
N ALA A 241 6.89 9.94 3.97
CA ALA A 241 5.75 10.15 3.07
C ALA A 241 5.21 11.59 3.12
N PHE A 242 5.17 12.17 4.31
CA PHE A 242 4.75 13.58 4.47
C PHE A 242 5.77 14.52 3.80
N TRP A 243 7.05 14.32 4.10
CA TRP A 243 8.12 15.17 3.55
C TRP A 243 8.25 15.01 2.04
N ALA A 244 7.99 13.82 1.52
CA ALA A 244 7.93 13.56 0.07
C ALA A 244 6.84 14.39 -0.60
N LEU A 245 5.66 14.44 -0.01
CA LEU A 245 4.56 15.24 -0.53
C LEU A 245 4.93 16.74 -0.50
N ALA A 246 5.45 17.21 0.63
CA ALA A 246 5.88 18.61 0.78
C ALA A 246 6.96 18.97 -0.26
N ALA A 247 8.00 18.15 -0.38
CA ALA A 247 9.09 18.38 -1.34
C ALA A 247 8.58 18.40 -2.79
N GLY A 248 7.70 17.45 -3.13
CA GLY A 248 7.11 17.39 -4.47
C GLY A 248 6.30 18.62 -4.80
N LEU A 249 5.49 19.08 -3.85
CA LEU A 249 4.68 20.30 -4.04
C LEU A 249 5.56 21.55 -4.18
N LEU A 250 6.63 21.62 -3.41
CA LEU A 250 7.59 22.74 -3.49
C LEU A 250 8.27 22.78 -4.87
N VAL A 251 8.76 21.61 -5.34
CA VAL A 251 9.39 21.52 -6.67
C VAL A 251 8.37 21.88 -7.76
N ARG A 252 7.16 21.32 -7.66
CA ARG A 252 6.08 21.65 -8.59
C ARG A 252 5.80 23.14 -8.65
N ALA A 253 5.70 23.78 -7.49
CA ALA A 253 5.47 25.24 -7.42
C ALA A 253 6.63 26.03 -8.02
N ALA A 254 7.87 25.60 -7.76
CA ALA A 254 9.06 26.26 -8.28
C ALA A 254 9.19 26.13 -9.81
N LEU A 255 8.77 24.97 -10.35
CA LEU A 255 8.87 24.69 -11.80
C LEU A 255 7.70 25.26 -12.62
N ARG A 256 6.58 25.62 -11.97
CA ARG A 256 5.47 26.27 -12.65
C ARG A 256 5.95 27.65 -13.10
N ARG A 257 6.14 27.82 -14.44
CA ARG A 257 6.39 29.14 -15.02
C ARG A 257 5.16 30.00 -14.77
N GLY A 258 5.35 31.20 -14.26
CA GLY A 258 4.28 32.20 -14.12
C GLY A 258 3.57 32.42 -15.47
N PRO A 259 2.34 32.93 -15.44
CA PRO A 259 1.62 33.19 -16.68
C PRO A 259 2.46 34.07 -17.59
N UNK A 260 2.76 33.64 -18.84
CA UNK A 260 3.32 34.25 -19.51
C UNK A 260 2.89 35.46 -19.57
N PRO A 261 3.54 36.42 -19.58
CA PRO A 261 3.10 37.78 -19.75
C PRO A 261 2.28 37.89 -21.04
N ALA A 262 1.04 38.23 -20.88
CA ALA A 262 0.17 38.58 -21.98
C ALA A 262 0.74 39.78 -22.71
N GLY A 263 1.30 39.58 -23.90
CA GLY A 263 1.78 40.67 -24.69
C GLY A 263 3.14 40.50 -25.35
N ALA A 264 3.29 39.47 -26.20
CA ALA A 264 4.26 39.54 -27.29
C ALA A 264 3.50 40.00 -28.54
N PRO A 265 3.80 41.15 -29.11
CA PRO A 265 3.13 41.54 -30.35
C PRO A 265 3.55 40.59 -31.46
N ALA A 266 2.56 40.12 -32.24
CA ALA A 266 2.79 39.32 -33.43
C ALA A 266 3.67 40.10 -34.41
N GLN A 267 4.90 39.63 -34.60
CA GLN A 267 5.73 40.15 -35.67
C GLN A 267 5.16 39.64 -36.97
N ARG A 268 4.74 40.59 -37.83
CA ARG A 268 4.30 40.32 -39.19
C ARG A 268 5.50 39.90 -40.08
#